data_7aad45bc2acb7f2d5f27866224f0d400
#
_entry.id   7aad45bc2acb7f2d5f27866224f0d400
#
_cell.length_a   1.000
_cell.length_b   1.000
_cell.length_c   1.000
_cell.angle_alpha   90.00
_cell.angle_beta   90.00
_cell.angle_gamma   90.00
#
_symmetry.space_group_name_H-M   'P 1'
#
loop_
_entity.id
_entity.type
_entity.pdbx_description
1 polymer ?
#
loop_
_entity_poly.entity_id
_entity_poly.type
_entity_poly.pdbx_seq_one_letter_code
_entity_poly.pdbx_strand_id
1 'polypeptide(L)'
;MFSARKKALGEAVADMCNHQQGSHGWFAFHECLGEVAASREAAGLDRLLASLWRSRPYISDAHTITLLGIAVRHHLLGHNGPGDVFDPRLPLSRRTSALTDLLERRGDVIARHMESYSNSYTGARRFLLPQLVIGAFADRFAVPGVRLLDLGTSIGLLPRQLNNEAVFRRFAPDLRWHPAAPPYRSIPLEFVCGVDRPPLPTLDWVRTCHGPSDYYEQRFEEVLWSLEQSERAGRDVQLLPLDLLDSPGLAAFLTEHRVNVVTCNFVLYQYGEDVRRELVRTVTGALDAPGLLLLMDPSHALARQGCAVHAYRDGSTEALHIADVSDAHFMGDVTVHPDMGVVAGPEAYR
;
A
#
# COMPACT_ATOMS: atom_id res chain seq x y z
N MET A 1 -28.56 -0.67 7.00
CA MET A 1 -27.10 -0.39 6.91
C MET A 1 -26.36 -1.47 6.12
N PHE A 2 -26.40 -2.75 6.50
CA PHE A 2 -25.71 -3.85 5.80
C PHE A 2 -26.03 -3.94 4.31
N SER A 3 -27.33 -4.00 3.92
CA SER A 3 -27.75 -4.09 2.52
C SER A 3 -27.26 -2.93 1.63
N ALA A 4 -27.24 -1.71 2.17
CA ALA A 4 -26.73 -0.56 1.43
C ALA A 4 -25.21 -0.67 1.19
N ARG A 5 -24.46 -1.10 2.20
CA ARG A 5 -23.01 -1.30 2.08
C ARG A 5 -22.68 -2.48 1.16
N LYS A 6 -23.46 -3.58 1.22
CA LYS A 6 -23.30 -4.69 0.26
C LYS A 6 -23.56 -4.25 -1.17
N LYS A 7 -24.57 -3.39 -1.40
CA LYS A 7 -24.83 -2.84 -2.74
C LYS A 7 -23.65 -1.99 -3.23
N ALA A 8 -23.13 -1.09 -2.38
CA ALA A 8 -21.93 -0.29 -2.72
C ALA A 8 -20.71 -1.17 -3.03
N LEU A 9 -20.50 -2.25 -2.27
CA LEU A 9 -19.47 -3.24 -2.56
C LEU A 9 -19.65 -3.86 -3.95
N GLY A 10 -20.88 -4.25 -4.33
CA GLY A 10 -21.16 -4.78 -5.67
C GLY A 10 -20.85 -3.78 -6.79
N GLU A 11 -21.18 -2.51 -6.58
CA GLU A 11 -20.85 -1.42 -7.51
C GLU A 11 -19.33 -1.24 -7.62
N ALA A 12 -18.61 -1.28 -6.50
CA ALA A 12 -17.14 -1.21 -6.50
C ALA A 12 -16.47 -2.41 -7.19
N VAL A 13 -17.02 -3.63 -7.04
CA VAL A 13 -16.53 -4.81 -7.79
C VAL A 13 -16.71 -4.61 -9.28
N ALA A 14 -17.88 -4.14 -9.72
CA ALA A 14 -18.15 -3.88 -11.14
C ALA A 14 -17.19 -2.82 -11.71
N ASP A 15 -16.91 -1.76 -10.95
CA ASP A 15 -15.94 -0.73 -11.31
C ASP A 15 -14.53 -1.32 -11.44
N MET A 16 -14.09 -2.14 -10.50
CA MET A 16 -12.79 -2.83 -10.57
C MET A 16 -12.69 -3.74 -11.80
N CYS A 17 -13.73 -4.48 -12.16
CA CYS A 17 -13.76 -5.30 -13.36
C CYS A 17 -13.59 -4.46 -14.64
N ASN A 18 -14.24 -3.30 -14.71
CA ASN A 18 -14.12 -2.39 -15.87
C ASN A 18 -12.72 -1.78 -16.00
N HIS A 19 -11.96 -1.70 -14.92
CA HIS A 19 -10.69 -0.99 -14.85
C HIS A 19 -9.45 -1.89 -14.88
N GLN A 20 -9.58 -3.20 -14.63
CA GLN A 20 -8.44 -4.13 -14.57
C GLN A 20 -8.18 -4.86 -15.89
N GLN A 21 -7.77 -4.15 -16.91
CA GLN A 21 -7.28 -4.82 -18.13
C GLN A 21 -5.84 -5.32 -17.87
N GLY A 22 -5.65 -6.64 -17.86
CA GLY A 22 -4.31 -7.27 -17.90
C GLY A 22 -3.84 -8.04 -16.69
N SER A 23 -4.47 -7.96 -15.53
CA SER A 23 -4.12 -8.82 -14.38
C SER A 23 -5.00 -10.08 -14.36
N HIS A 24 -4.66 -11.05 -15.15
CA HIS A 24 -5.51 -12.20 -15.44
C HIS A 24 -6.15 -12.87 -14.22
N GLY A 25 -5.41 -13.13 -13.17
CA GLY A 25 -5.94 -13.85 -12.01
C GLY A 25 -6.84 -12.98 -11.11
N TRP A 26 -6.49 -11.72 -10.86
CA TRP A 26 -7.32 -10.80 -10.07
C TRP A 26 -8.61 -10.45 -10.81
N PHE A 27 -8.53 -10.22 -12.10
CA PHE A 27 -9.72 -9.98 -12.91
C PHE A 27 -10.69 -11.16 -12.84
N ALA A 28 -10.18 -12.41 -13.02
CA ALA A 28 -10.99 -13.62 -12.91
C ALA A 28 -11.68 -13.75 -11.55
N PHE A 29 -11.00 -13.38 -10.46
CA PHE A 29 -11.58 -13.34 -9.12
C PHE A 29 -12.69 -12.28 -9.01
N HIS A 30 -12.45 -11.06 -9.50
CA HIS A 30 -13.43 -9.98 -9.40
C HIS A 30 -14.70 -10.28 -10.21
N GLU A 31 -14.59 -10.88 -11.40
CA GLU A 31 -15.76 -11.32 -12.17
C GLU A 31 -16.64 -12.28 -11.36
N CYS A 32 -16.04 -13.35 -10.79
CA CYS A 32 -16.84 -14.30 -10.03
C CYS A 32 -17.34 -13.73 -8.69
N LEU A 33 -16.60 -12.81 -8.05
CA LEU A 33 -17.08 -12.12 -6.86
C LEU A 33 -18.30 -11.23 -7.18
N GLY A 34 -18.31 -10.57 -8.34
CA GLY A 34 -19.45 -9.80 -8.82
C GLY A 34 -20.72 -10.65 -8.94
N GLU A 35 -20.61 -11.83 -9.56
CA GLU A 35 -21.71 -12.78 -9.67
C GLU A 35 -22.18 -13.28 -8.30
N VAL A 36 -21.26 -13.65 -7.40
CA VAL A 36 -21.60 -14.08 -6.04
C VAL A 36 -22.30 -12.96 -5.26
N ALA A 37 -21.79 -11.72 -5.36
CA ALA A 37 -22.38 -10.57 -4.66
C ALA A 37 -23.79 -10.22 -5.15
N ALA A 38 -24.07 -10.43 -6.44
CA ALA A 38 -25.39 -10.22 -7.06
C ALA A 38 -26.38 -11.36 -6.74
N SER A 39 -25.86 -12.54 -6.37
CA SER A 39 -26.71 -13.70 -6.06
C SER A 39 -27.52 -13.52 -4.78
N ARG A 40 -28.76 -14.02 -4.78
CA ARG A 40 -29.59 -14.12 -3.57
C ARG A 40 -29.13 -15.25 -2.62
N GLU A 41 -28.32 -16.18 -3.12
CA GLU A 41 -27.80 -17.35 -2.39
C GLU A 41 -26.39 -17.13 -1.85
N ALA A 42 -25.99 -15.87 -1.62
CA ALA A 42 -24.66 -15.50 -1.15
C ALA A 42 -24.52 -15.51 0.40
N ALA A 43 -25.18 -16.43 1.10
CA ALA A 43 -25.20 -16.45 2.56
C ALA A 43 -23.81 -16.53 3.19
N GLY A 44 -22.87 -17.27 2.59
CA GLY A 44 -21.47 -17.35 3.03
C GLY A 44 -20.76 -16.01 2.93
N LEU A 45 -20.91 -15.29 1.82
CA LEU A 45 -20.36 -13.94 1.64
C LEU A 45 -21.00 -12.97 2.65
N ASP A 46 -22.30 -13.03 2.85
CA ASP A 46 -23.02 -12.13 3.77
C ASP A 46 -22.54 -12.30 5.22
N ARG A 47 -22.37 -13.53 5.68
CA ARG A 47 -21.82 -13.82 7.02
C ARG A 47 -20.40 -13.30 7.17
N LEU A 48 -19.54 -13.52 6.16
CA LEU A 48 -18.16 -13.04 6.14
C LEU A 48 -18.10 -11.51 6.22
N LEU A 49 -18.84 -10.82 5.35
CA LEU A 49 -18.87 -9.35 5.32
C LEU A 49 -19.45 -8.76 6.62
N ALA A 50 -20.47 -9.39 7.21
CA ALA A 50 -21.04 -8.95 8.47
C ALA A 50 -20.01 -9.05 9.63
N SER A 51 -19.20 -10.10 9.66
CA SER A 51 -18.12 -10.26 10.63
C SER A 51 -17.03 -9.20 10.43
N LEU A 52 -16.53 -9.09 9.20
CA LEU A 52 -15.48 -8.14 8.86
C LEU A 52 -15.87 -6.69 9.18
N TRP A 53 -17.05 -6.25 8.75
CA TRP A 53 -17.47 -4.85 8.94
C TRP A 53 -17.82 -4.51 10.40
N ARG A 54 -18.04 -5.52 11.25
CA ARG A 54 -18.17 -5.34 12.70
C ARG A 54 -16.80 -5.14 13.35
N SER A 55 -15.79 -5.93 12.95
CA SER A 55 -14.43 -5.87 13.49
C SER A 55 -13.60 -4.71 12.91
N ARG A 56 -13.87 -4.34 11.64
CA ARG A 56 -13.17 -3.28 10.90
C ARG A 56 -14.16 -2.29 10.27
N PRO A 57 -14.85 -1.46 11.07
CA PRO A 57 -15.91 -0.58 10.56
C PRO A 57 -15.42 0.49 9.56
N TYR A 58 -14.14 0.85 9.65
CA TYR A 58 -13.51 1.90 8.83
C TYR A 58 -12.86 1.40 7.53
N ILE A 59 -12.90 0.08 7.27
CA ILE A 59 -12.34 -0.49 6.04
C ILE A 59 -13.13 0.02 4.82
N SER A 60 -12.41 0.47 3.76
CA SER A 60 -13.05 0.86 2.51
C SER A 60 -13.58 -0.34 1.72
N ASP A 61 -14.55 -0.11 0.82
CA ASP A 61 -15.08 -1.18 -0.02
C ASP A 61 -14.03 -1.73 -0.99
N ALA A 62 -13.20 -0.86 -1.59
CA ALA A 62 -12.09 -1.27 -2.45
C ALA A 62 -11.09 -2.16 -1.69
N HIS A 63 -10.75 -1.78 -0.45
CA HIS A 63 -9.86 -2.61 0.37
C HIS A 63 -10.51 -3.91 0.81
N THR A 64 -11.81 -3.92 1.08
CA THR A 64 -12.59 -5.13 1.39
C THR A 64 -12.49 -6.15 0.25
N ILE A 65 -12.68 -5.71 -1.01
CA ILE A 65 -12.58 -6.57 -2.21
C ILE A 65 -11.17 -7.13 -2.36
N THR A 66 -10.16 -6.27 -2.30
CA THR A 66 -8.76 -6.68 -2.42
C THR A 66 -8.37 -7.69 -1.34
N LEU A 67 -8.73 -7.40 -0.09
CA LEU A 67 -8.38 -8.25 1.04
C LEU A 67 -9.12 -9.60 1.00
N LEU A 68 -10.36 -9.63 0.51
CA LEU A 68 -11.09 -10.88 0.29
C LEU A 68 -10.36 -11.76 -0.73
N GLY A 69 -9.92 -11.21 -1.85
CA GLY A 69 -9.13 -11.95 -2.84
C GLY A 69 -7.83 -12.51 -2.26
N ILE A 70 -7.10 -11.69 -1.50
CA ILE A 70 -5.87 -12.12 -0.81
C ILE A 70 -6.16 -13.25 0.18
N ALA A 71 -7.18 -13.13 1.02
CA ALA A 71 -7.52 -14.13 2.03
C ALA A 71 -8.00 -15.45 1.41
N VAL A 72 -8.77 -15.39 0.31
CA VAL A 72 -9.14 -16.57 -0.50
C VAL A 72 -7.89 -17.24 -1.07
N ARG A 73 -7.00 -16.48 -1.69
CA ARG A 73 -5.74 -17.01 -2.24
C ARG A 73 -4.88 -17.64 -1.14
N HIS A 74 -4.72 -16.98 -0.01
CA HIS A 74 -3.97 -17.50 1.13
C HIS A 74 -4.50 -18.86 1.60
N HIS A 75 -5.82 -18.95 1.75
CA HIS A 75 -6.47 -20.19 2.15
C HIS A 75 -6.22 -21.31 1.13
N LEU A 76 -6.37 -21.02 -0.17
CA LEU A 76 -6.17 -22.04 -1.23
C LEU A 76 -4.71 -22.50 -1.32
N LEU A 77 -3.73 -21.63 -1.19
CA LEU A 77 -2.31 -21.98 -1.17
C LEU A 77 -1.96 -22.89 0.01
N GLY A 78 -2.45 -22.57 1.21
CA GLY A 78 -2.21 -23.34 2.43
C GLY A 78 -2.84 -24.75 2.44
N HIS A 79 -3.79 -25.01 1.54
CA HIS A 79 -4.53 -26.29 1.50
C HIS A 79 -4.37 -27.05 0.18
N ASN A 80 -3.40 -26.66 -0.67
CA ASN A 80 -3.25 -27.20 -2.04
C ASN A 80 -4.58 -27.24 -2.80
N GLY A 81 -5.46 -26.27 -2.52
CA GLY A 81 -6.76 -26.14 -3.15
C GLY A 81 -6.63 -25.76 -4.62
N PRO A 82 -7.61 -26.17 -5.45
CA PRO A 82 -7.62 -25.74 -6.85
C PRO A 82 -7.71 -24.22 -6.93
N GLY A 83 -6.78 -23.61 -7.65
CA GLY A 83 -6.78 -22.17 -7.94
C GLY A 83 -7.87 -21.73 -8.92
N ASP A 84 -8.93 -22.54 -9.07
CA ASP A 84 -10.00 -22.38 -10.07
C ASP A 84 -10.58 -20.95 -10.07
N VAL A 85 -10.74 -20.35 -8.90
CA VAL A 85 -11.29 -19.00 -8.73
C VAL A 85 -10.46 -17.91 -9.44
N PHE A 86 -9.16 -18.14 -9.57
CA PHE A 86 -8.20 -17.21 -10.17
C PHE A 86 -7.80 -17.61 -11.61
N ASP A 87 -8.30 -18.72 -12.17
CA ASP A 87 -7.95 -19.15 -13.51
C ASP A 87 -8.91 -18.58 -14.57
N PRO A 88 -8.48 -17.57 -15.36
CA PRO A 88 -9.32 -16.95 -16.37
C PRO A 88 -9.70 -17.90 -17.53
N ARG A 89 -9.03 -19.04 -17.67
CA ARG A 89 -9.31 -20.04 -18.71
C ARG A 89 -10.55 -20.88 -18.38
N LEU A 90 -10.95 -20.92 -17.11
CA LEU A 90 -12.14 -21.64 -16.68
C LEU A 90 -13.42 -20.79 -16.91
N PRO A 91 -14.54 -21.44 -17.25
CA PRO A 91 -15.84 -20.75 -17.37
C PRO A 91 -16.20 -19.99 -16.09
N LEU A 92 -16.77 -18.79 -16.25
CA LEU A 92 -17.21 -17.95 -15.12
C LEU A 92 -18.12 -18.72 -14.16
N SER A 93 -19.08 -19.50 -14.67
CA SER A 93 -19.98 -20.31 -13.86
C SER A 93 -19.26 -21.31 -12.94
N ARG A 94 -18.17 -21.93 -13.45
CA ARG A 94 -17.35 -22.85 -12.63
C ARG A 94 -16.60 -22.09 -11.55
N ARG A 95 -15.99 -20.95 -11.88
CA ARG A 95 -15.27 -20.10 -10.92
C ARG A 95 -16.22 -19.56 -9.83
N THR A 96 -17.43 -19.11 -10.24
CA THR A 96 -18.46 -18.62 -9.33
C THR A 96 -18.94 -19.71 -8.36
N SER A 97 -19.21 -20.93 -8.89
CA SER A 97 -19.58 -22.07 -8.04
C SER A 97 -18.48 -22.41 -7.04
N ALA A 98 -17.21 -22.45 -7.49
CA ALA A 98 -16.07 -22.72 -6.63
C ALA A 98 -15.91 -21.67 -5.52
N LEU A 99 -16.10 -20.38 -5.82
CA LEU A 99 -16.04 -19.30 -4.83
C LEU A 99 -17.21 -19.41 -3.84
N THR A 100 -18.45 -19.66 -4.32
CA THR A 100 -19.63 -19.83 -3.47
C THR A 100 -19.43 -20.98 -2.49
N ASP A 101 -19.04 -22.15 -2.99
CA ASP A 101 -18.77 -23.33 -2.16
C ASP A 101 -17.66 -23.08 -1.13
N LEU A 102 -16.61 -22.36 -1.51
CA LEU A 102 -15.53 -21.99 -0.61
C LEU A 102 -16.02 -21.06 0.52
N LEU A 103 -16.77 -20.03 0.18
CA LEU A 103 -17.30 -19.07 1.16
C LEU A 103 -18.32 -19.71 2.09
N GLU A 104 -19.13 -20.66 1.61
CA GLU A 104 -20.05 -21.41 2.46
C GLU A 104 -19.33 -22.32 3.47
N ARG A 105 -18.28 -23.02 3.04
CA ARG A 105 -17.58 -24.00 3.87
C ARG A 105 -16.47 -23.41 4.74
N ARG A 106 -15.85 -22.31 4.30
CA ARG A 106 -14.63 -21.72 4.91
C ARG A 106 -14.69 -20.23 5.13
N GLY A 107 -15.86 -19.62 4.95
CA GLY A 107 -16.03 -18.17 5.09
C GLY A 107 -15.57 -17.63 6.45
N ASP A 108 -15.75 -18.40 7.53
CA ASP A 108 -15.29 -18.04 8.87
C ASP A 108 -13.74 -18.01 9.00
N VAL A 109 -13.03 -18.92 8.32
CA VAL A 109 -11.56 -18.92 8.28
C VAL A 109 -11.04 -17.75 7.46
N ILE A 110 -11.68 -17.51 6.29
CA ILE A 110 -11.34 -16.39 5.41
C ILE A 110 -11.59 -15.06 6.13
N ALA A 111 -12.72 -14.93 6.85
CA ALA A 111 -13.04 -13.75 7.65
C ALA A 111 -11.95 -13.47 8.70
N ARG A 112 -11.49 -14.49 9.45
CA ARG A 112 -10.40 -14.33 10.42
C ARG A 112 -9.10 -13.81 9.79
N HIS A 113 -8.73 -14.27 8.58
CA HIS A 113 -7.58 -13.71 7.87
C HIS A 113 -7.80 -12.23 7.54
N MET A 114 -8.98 -11.86 7.04
CA MET A 114 -9.31 -10.47 6.73
C MET A 114 -9.40 -9.57 7.96
N GLU A 115 -9.76 -10.12 9.12
CA GLU A 115 -9.80 -9.40 10.40
C GLU A 115 -8.39 -9.16 10.96
N SER A 116 -7.49 -10.15 10.79
CA SER A 116 -6.14 -10.12 11.35
C SER A 116 -5.15 -9.36 10.49
N TYR A 117 -5.23 -9.49 9.17
CA TYR A 117 -4.23 -8.93 8.24
C TYR A 117 -4.80 -7.79 7.39
N SER A 118 -3.91 -6.97 6.86
CA SER A 118 -4.19 -5.96 5.82
C SER A 118 -3.53 -6.36 4.50
N ASN A 119 -3.82 -5.65 3.41
CA ASN A 119 -3.04 -5.80 2.20
C ASN A 119 -1.62 -5.30 2.45
N SER A 120 -0.67 -6.21 2.40
CA SER A 120 0.76 -5.93 2.63
C SER A 120 1.56 -6.04 1.33
N TYR A 121 0.93 -5.75 0.18
CA TYR A 121 1.64 -5.71 -1.09
C TYR A 121 2.82 -4.73 -1.00
N THR A 122 4.03 -5.26 -1.14
CA THR A 122 5.28 -4.52 -1.03
C THR A 122 5.95 -4.44 -2.41
N GLY A 123 6.17 -3.23 -2.92
CA GLY A 123 6.82 -3.03 -4.22
C GLY A 123 8.27 -2.58 -4.07
N ALA A 124 9.19 -3.29 -4.73
CA ALA A 124 10.63 -3.03 -4.64
C ALA A 124 11.06 -1.65 -5.17
N ARG A 125 10.22 -0.96 -5.94
CA ARG A 125 10.51 0.36 -6.52
C ARG A 125 9.91 1.53 -5.75
N ARG A 126 9.03 1.27 -4.79
CA ARG A 126 8.27 2.34 -4.10
C ARG A 126 9.14 3.27 -3.26
N PHE A 127 10.38 2.89 -2.95
CA PHE A 127 11.34 3.73 -2.25
C PHE A 127 12.01 4.79 -3.14
N LEU A 128 11.96 4.65 -4.47
CA LEU A 128 12.70 5.53 -5.41
C LEU A 128 12.34 7.00 -5.22
N LEU A 129 11.05 7.32 -5.18
CA LEU A 129 10.60 8.69 -5.03
C LEU A 129 10.85 9.20 -3.59
N PRO A 130 10.53 8.49 -2.50
CA PRO A 130 10.95 8.84 -1.16
C PRO A 130 12.45 9.10 -1.02
N GLN A 131 13.31 8.28 -1.62
CA GLN A 131 14.77 8.49 -1.61
C GLN A 131 15.15 9.87 -2.17
N LEU A 132 14.56 10.24 -3.31
CA LEU A 132 14.90 11.50 -3.97
C LEU A 132 14.33 12.70 -3.21
N VAL A 133 13.06 12.61 -2.79
CA VAL A 133 12.36 13.71 -2.11
C VAL A 133 12.94 13.97 -0.72
N ILE A 134 13.16 12.92 0.08
CA ILE A 134 13.70 13.07 1.44
C ILE A 134 15.14 13.55 1.39
N GLY A 135 15.95 13.04 0.43
CA GLY A 135 17.33 13.50 0.25
C GLY A 135 17.41 14.98 -0.12
N ALA A 136 16.57 15.43 -1.05
CA ALA A 136 16.49 16.83 -1.45
C ALA A 136 15.90 17.72 -0.34
N PHE A 137 14.91 17.25 0.41
CA PHE A 137 14.38 17.94 1.58
C PHE A 137 15.44 18.14 2.66
N ALA A 138 16.17 17.09 3.01
CA ALA A 138 17.21 17.16 4.02
C ALA A 138 18.34 18.15 3.65
N ASP A 139 18.74 18.17 2.40
CA ASP A 139 19.72 19.12 1.88
C ASP A 139 19.18 20.56 1.92
N ARG A 140 17.98 20.79 1.40
CA ARG A 140 17.37 22.13 1.33
C ARG A 140 17.18 22.79 2.69
N PHE A 141 16.73 22.03 3.68
CA PHE A 141 16.44 22.54 5.02
C PHE A 141 17.57 22.32 6.01
N ALA A 142 18.74 21.89 5.49
CA ALA A 142 19.95 21.59 6.29
C ALA A 142 19.61 20.70 7.51
N VAL A 143 18.80 19.65 7.28
CA VAL A 143 18.41 18.71 8.33
C VAL A 143 19.62 17.90 8.76
N PRO A 144 20.13 18.05 9.99
CA PRO A 144 21.36 17.39 10.41
C PRO A 144 21.19 15.88 10.53
N GLY A 145 20.00 15.43 10.91
CA GLY A 145 19.66 14.02 11.08
C GLY A 145 18.18 13.75 10.74
N VAL A 146 17.95 12.79 9.88
CA VAL A 146 16.60 12.32 9.53
C VAL A 146 16.20 11.19 10.46
N ARG A 147 15.13 11.40 11.20
CA ARG A 147 14.49 10.43 12.08
C ARG A 147 13.20 9.97 11.41
N LEU A 148 13.28 8.86 10.69
CA LEU A 148 12.24 8.38 9.77
C LEU A 148 11.34 7.35 10.43
N LEU A 149 10.03 7.52 10.23
CA LEU A 149 9.01 6.51 10.50
C LEU A 149 8.27 6.16 9.21
N ASP A 150 8.21 4.87 8.86
CA ASP A 150 7.42 4.36 7.75
C ASP A 150 6.13 3.73 8.26
N LEU A 151 4.99 4.33 7.91
CA LEU A 151 3.66 3.90 8.34
C LEU A 151 3.08 2.85 7.38
N GLY A 152 2.58 1.74 7.91
CA GLY A 152 2.14 0.61 7.11
C GLY A 152 3.29 -0.05 6.36
N THR A 153 4.40 -0.18 7.07
CA THR A 153 5.72 -0.57 6.51
C THR A 153 5.76 -1.99 5.94
N SER A 154 4.77 -2.82 6.24
CA SER A 154 4.78 -4.25 5.90
C SER A 154 6.02 -4.94 6.48
N ILE A 155 6.87 -5.52 5.64
CA ILE A 155 8.15 -6.17 6.03
C ILE A 155 9.32 -5.17 6.15
N GLY A 156 9.04 -3.88 6.13
CA GLY A 156 10.07 -2.84 6.27
C GLY A 156 10.99 -2.70 5.06
N LEU A 157 10.52 -3.01 3.85
CA LEU A 157 11.37 -2.96 2.67
C LEU A 157 11.79 -1.54 2.32
N LEU A 158 10.84 -0.58 2.27
CA LEU A 158 11.13 0.80 1.89
C LEU A 158 12.22 1.42 2.78
N PRO A 159 12.09 1.44 4.11
CA PRO A 159 13.12 2.04 4.96
C PRO A 159 14.48 1.32 4.88
N ARG A 160 14.51 0.02 4.58
CA ARG A 160 15.75 -0.74 4.36
C ARG A 160 16.47 -0.38 3.07
N GLN A 161 15.72 0.05 2.05
CA GLN A 161 16.27 0.41 0.72
C GLN A 161 16.83 1.84 0.65
N LEU A 162 16.42 2.75 1.54
CA LEU A 162 16.92 4.13 1.54
C LEU A 162 18.45 4.16 1.62
N ASN A 163 19.09 5.04 0.84
CA ASN A 163 20.55 5.14 0.65
C ASN A 163 21.22 3.84 0.12
N ASN A 164 20.48 2.85 -0.34
CA ASN A 164 21.06 1.71 -1.00
C ASN A 164 21.23 2.02 -2.50
N GLU A 165 22.39 2.54 -2.85
CA GLU A 165 22.67 3.00 -4.21
C GLU A 165 22.60 1.87 -5.24
N ALA A 166 22.98 0.64 -4.88
CA ALA A 166 22.91 -0.51 -5.77
C ALA A 166 21.45 -0.85 -6.14
N VAL A 167 20.54 -0.82 -5.14
CA VAL A 167 19.11 -1.02 -5.36
C VAL A 167 18.51 0.14 -6.16
N PHE A 168 18.91 1.38 -5.84
CA PHE A 168 18.47 2.57 -6.58
C PHE A 168 18.86 2.50 -8.05
N ARG A 169 20.13 2.25 -8.36
CA ARG A 169 20.63 2.16 -9.74
C ARG A 169 19.95 1.06 -10.56
N ARG A 170 19.53 -0.03 -9.93
CA ARG A 170 18.82 -1.11 -10.60
C ARG A 170 17.44 -0.68 -11.08
N PHE A 171 16.69 0.03 -10.23
CA PHE A 171 15.27 0.31 -10.49
C PHE A 171 14.98 1.72 -11.01
N ALA A 172 15.86 2.69 -10.79
CA ALA A 172 15.67 4.07 -11.27
C ALA A 172 15.44 4.20 -12.78
N PRO A 173 16.06 3.37 -13.66
CA PRO A 173 15.80 3.42 -15.11
C PRO A 173 14.37 3.03 -15.52
N ASP A 174 13.61 2.38 -14.64
CA ASP A 174 12.21 2.02 -14.93
C ASP A 174 11.26 3.22 -14.87
N LEU A 175 11.72 4.36 -14.31
CA LEU A 175 10.96 5.61 -14.21
C LEU A 175 11.43 6.63 -15.26
N ARG A 176 10.45 7.20 -15.96
CA ARG A 176 10.66 8.32 -16.88
C ARG A 176 10.12 9.60 -16.25
N TRP A 177 10.99 10.54 -15.97
CA TRP A 177 10.66 11.76 -15.24
C TRP A 177 10.34 12.93 -16.18
N HIS A 178 9.30 13.69 -15.84
CA HIS A 178 8.86 14.85 -16.57
C HIS A 178 8.58 16.03 -15.59
N PRO A 179 9.30 17.16 -15.65
CA PRO A 179 10.40 17.45 -16.57
C PRO A 179 11.70 16.72 -16.23
N ALA A 180 12.07 16.55 -14.95
CA ALA A 180 13.29 15.89 -14.50
C ALA A 180 13.12 15.31 -13.09
N ALA A 181 13.94 14.31 -12.74
CA ALA A 181 14.03 13.79 -11.38
C ALA A 181 14.80 14.76 -10.47
N PRO A 182 14.44 14.90 -9.19
CA PRO A 182 15.35 15.44 -8.19
C PRO A 182 16.66 14.65 -8.18
N PRO A 183 17.82 15.29 -7.93
CA PRO A 183 19.08 14.58 -7.88
C PRO A 183 19.13 13.59 -6.72
N TYR A 184 19.74 12.42 -6.95
CA TYR A 184 20.00 11.48 -5.86
C TYR A 184 20.92 12.13 -4.82
N ARG A 185 20.48 12.14 -3.57
CA ARG A 185 21.25 12.59 -2.41
C ARG A 185 21.17 11.55 -1.31
N SER A 186 22.26 11.36 -0.60
CA SER A 186 22.26 10.53 0.60
C SER A 186 21.47 11.22 1.71
N ILE A 187 20.60 10.47 2.36
CA ILE A 187 19.79 10.95 3.48
C ILE A 187 20.61 10.78 4.76
N PRO A 188 20.78 11.81 5.60
CA PRO A 188 21.47 11.69 6.88
C PRO A 188 20.59 10.96 7.92
N LEU A 189 20.42 9.64 7.75
CA LEU A 189 19.55 8.82 8.61
C LEU A 189 20.18 8.61 10.00
N GLU A 190 19.50 9.06 11.07
CA GLU A 190 19.85 8.83 12.47
C GLU A 190 18.97 7.78 13.15
N PHE A 191 17.70 7.73 12.78
CA PHE A 191 16.73 6.78 13.29
C PHE A 191 15.85 6.30 12.16
N VAL A 192 15.61 4.99 12.10
CA VAL A 192 14.76 4.39 11.05
C VAL A 192 13.90 3.31 11.67
N CYS A 193 12.60 3.52 11.60
CA CYS A 193 11.61 2.60 12.14
C CYS A 193 10.47 2.41 11.14
N GLY A 194 9.95 1.19 11.07
CA GLY A 194 8.71 0.88 10.38
C GLY A 194 7.65 0.40 11.37
N VAL A 195 6.41 0.83 11.18
CA VAL A 195 5.29 0.37 11.99
C VAL A 195 4.18 -0.19 11.11
N ASP A 196 3.54 -1.24 11.61
CA ASP A 196 2.36 -1.82 10.97
C ASP A 196 1.40 -2.35 12.02
N ARG A 197 0.14 -2.55 11.61
CA ARG A 197 -0.88 -3.12 12.47
C ARG A 197 -0.50 -4.55 12.88
N PRO A 198 -0.64 -4.91 14.18
CA PRO A 198 -0.41 -6.29 14.60
C PRO A 198 -1.50 -7.25 14.08
N PRO A 199 -1.13 -8.52 13.73
CA PRO A 199 0.24 -9.04 13.70
C PRO A 199 1.04 -8.49 12.51
N LEU A 200 2.34 -8.29 12.71
CA LEU A 200 3.20 -7.84 11.59
C LEU A 200 3.17 -8.89 10.46
N PRO A 201 3.11 -8.44 9.19
CA PRO A 201 3.02 -9.35 8.06
C PRO A 201 4.28 -10.20 7.91
N THR A 202 4.06 -11.48 7.59
CA THR A 202 5.13 -12.41 7.23
C THR A 202 5.47 -12.31 5.73
N LEU A 203 6.63 -12.81 5.35
CA LEU A 203 7.02 -12.87 3.94
C LEU A 203 6.03 -13.71 3.09
N ASP A 204 5.50 -14.80 3.66
CA ASP A 204 4.49 -15.64 2.99
C ASP A 204 3.17 -14.86 2.76
N TRP A 205 2.77 -14.02 3.74
CA TRP A 205 1.61 -13.16 3.56
C TRP A 205 1.86 -12.12 2.46
N VAL A 206 3.02 -11.47 2.45
CA VAL A 206 3.42 -10.53 1.40
C VAL A 206 3.41 -11.20 0.03
N ARG A 207 3.97 -12.41 -0.12
CA ARG A 207 3.90 -13.19 -1.35
C ARG A 207 2.45 -13.44 -1.79
N THR A 208 1.58 -13.77 -0.85
CA THR A 208 0.16 -13.95 -1.13
C THR A 208 -0.48 -12.66 -1.67
N CYS A 209 -0.11 -11.49 -1.13
CA CYS A 209 -0.61 -10.19 -1.57
C CYS A 209 -0.19 -9.83 -3.01
N HIS A 210 0.92 -10.37 -3.52
CA HIS A 210 1.38 -10.07 -4.89
C HIS A 210 0.43 -10.60 -5.97
N GLY A 211 -0.18 -11.75 -5.78
CA GLY A 211 -1.20 -12.24 -6.72
C GLY A 211 -0.78 -13.46 -7.55
N PRO A 212 -1.73 -14.00 -8.31
CA PRO A 212 -1.61 -15.32 -8.95
C PRO A 212 -1.18 -15.20 -10.43
N SER A 213 -0.05 -14.61 -10.75
CA SER A 213 0.47 -14.57 -12.12
C SER A 213 1.98 -14.45 -12.16
N ASP A 214 2.61 -14.86 -13.25
CA ASP A 214 4.05 -14.75 -13.47
C ASP A 214 4.55 -13.31 -13.30
N TYR A 215 3.76 -12.33 -13.68
CA TYR A 215 4.06 -10.92 -13.46
C TYR A 215 4.27 -10.62 -11.98
N TYR A 216 3.36 -11.08 -11.11
CA TYR A 216 3.44 -10.84 -9.67
C TYR A 216 4.52 -11.69 -9.00
N GLU A 217 4.79 -12.90 -9.47
CA GLU A 217 5.93 -13.69 -8.99
C GLU A 217 7.25 -12.97 -9.27
N GLN A 218 7.43 -12.41 -10.47
CA GLN A 218 8.61 -11.59 -10.80
C GLN A 218 8.72 -10.36 -9.88
N ARG A 219 7.59 -9.67 -9.60
CA ARG A 219 7.60 -8.53 -8.65
C ARG A 219 8.00 -8.98 -7.24
N PHE A 220 7.58 -10.17 -6.81
CA PHE A 220 7.98 -10.72 -5.52
C PHE A 220 9.46 -11.11 -5.48
N GLU A 221 10.00 -11.68 -6.55
CA GLU A 221 11.45 -11.95 -6.68
C GLU A 221 12.29 -10.67 -6.56
N GLU A 222 11.81 -9.55 -7.08
CA GLU A 222 12.46 -8.26 -6.90
C GLU A 222 12.45 -7.80 -5.44
N VAL A 223 11.39 -8.08 -4.70
CA VAL A 223 11.33 -7.85 -3.25
C VAL A 223 12.38 -8.68 -2.52
N LEU A 224 12.47 -9.98 -2.81
CA LEU A 224 13.46 -10.87 -2.20
C LEU A 224 14.89 -10.42 -2.49
N TRP A 225 15.16 -10.09 -3.75
CA TRP A 225 16.47 -9.54 -4.15
C TRP A 225 16.80 -8.24 -3.40
N SER A 226 15.82 -7.34 -3.27
CA SER A 226 16.03 -6.06 -2.57
C SER A 226 16.27 -6.24 -1.08
N LEU A 227 15.57 -7.19 -0.44
CA LEU A 227 15.83 -7.55 0.96
C LEU A 227 17.26 -8.05 1.13
N GLU A 228 17.70 -8.98 0.30
CA GLU A 228 19.06 -9.52 0.32
C GLU A 228 20.11 -8.42 0.17
N GLN A 229 19.92 -7.48 -0.77
CA GLN A 229 20.84 -6.35 -0.94
C GLN A 229 20.86 -5.42 0.28
N SER A 230 19.68 -5.22 0.92
CA SER A 230 19.56 -4.37 2.10
C SER A 230 20.21 -4.99 3.34
N GLU A 231 20.07 -6.31 3.50
CA GLU A 231 20.75 -7.07 4.56
C GLU A 231 22.28 -7.02 4.41
N ARG A 232 22.78 -7.18 3.18
CA ARG A 232 24.22 -7.05 2.89
C ARG A 232 24.77 -5.64 3.19
N ALA A 233 23.93 -4.61 3.05
CA ALA A 233 24.30 -3.25 3.42
C ALA A 233 24.35 -3.01 4.95
N GLY A 234 23.95 -4.00 5.74
CA GLY A 234 24.01 -3.98 7.21
C GLY A 234 23.08 -2.96 7.87
N ARG A 235 21.99 -2.58 7.19
CA ARG A 235 21.06 -1.60 7.73
C ARG A 235 20.03 -2.26 8.62
N ASP A 236 20.07 -1.94 9.90
CA ASP A 236 19.05 -2.35 10.86
C ASP A 236 17.86 -1.38 10.80
N VAL A 237 16.66 -1.94 10.69
CA VAL A 237 15.39 -1.22 10.72
C VAL A 237 14.50 -1.91 11.76
N GLN A 238 14.12 -1.16 12.77
CA GLN A 238 13.15 -1.65 13.76
C GLN A 238 11.77 -1.77 13.12
N LEU A 239 11.12 -2.92 13.33
CA LEU A 239 9.73 -3.12 12.95
C LEU A 239 8.91 -3.30 14.21
N LEU A 240 7.93 -2.41 14.42
CA LEU A 240 7.12 -2.39 15.63
C LEU A 240 5.62 -2.52 15.31
N PRO A 241 4.88 -3.27 16.15
CA PRO A 241 3.43 -3.32 16.04
C PRO A 241 2.82 -2.02 16.58
N LEU A 242 2.18 -1.23 15.71
CA LEU A 242 1.44 -0.04 16.07
C LEU A 242 0.22 0.10 15.16
N ASP A 243 -0.97 0.20 15.75
CA ASP A 243 -2.18 0.48 14.97
C ASP A 243 -2.27 1.98 14.66
N LEU A 244 -2.30 2.32 13.37
CA LEU A 244 -2.38 3.71 12.91
C LEU A 244 -3.70 4.40 13.33
N LEU A 245 -4.71 3.63 13.72
CA LEU A 245 -5.98 4.15 14.26
C LEU A 245 -5.88 4.54 15.75
N ASP A 246 -4.80 4.16 16.43
CA ASP A 246 -4.47 4.65 17.76
C ASP A 246 -3.73 6.01 17.65
N SER A 247 -4.50 7.06 17.33
CA SER A 247 -3.93 8.42 17.16
C SER A 247 -3.12 8.91 18.36
N PRO A 248 -3.56 8.70 19.64
CA PRO A 248 -2.75 9.07 20.80
C PRO A 248 -1.43 8.30 20.88
N GLY A 249 -1.45 6.97 20.65
CA GLY A 249 -0.24 6.14 20.64
C GLY A 249 0.72 6.54 19.54
N LEU A 250 0.22 6.81 18.34
CA LEU A 250 1.03 7.29 17.21
C LEU A 250 1.65 8.67 17.50
N ALA A 251 0.89 9.63 18.02
CA ALA A 251 1.41 10.96 18.37
C ALA A 251 2.48 10.88 19.46
N ALA A 252 2.26 10.06 20.50
CA ALA A 252 3.24 9.83 21.56
C ALA A 252 4.54 9.23 20.99
N PHE A 253 4.45 8.22 20.14
CA PHE A 253 5.61 7.60 19.47
C PHE A 253 6.41 8.62 18.66
N LEU A 254 5.73 9.43 17.81
CA LEU A 254 6.37 10.45 16.99
C LEU A 254 7.14 11.46 17.84
N THR A 255 6.53 11.92 18.93
CA THR A 255 7.12 12.90 19.86
C THR A 255 8.30 12.30 20.64
N GLU A 256 8.14 11.10 21.21
CA GLU A 256 9.17 10.41 22.00
C GLU A 256 10.44 10.18 21.18
N HIS A 257 10.26 9.74 19.93
CA HIS A 257 11.37 9.46 19.04
C HIS A 257 11.81 10.68 18.21
N ARG A 258 11.22 11.87 18.44
CA ARG A 258 11.53 13.11 17.71
C ARG A 258 11.55 12.88 16.20
N VAL A 259 10.54 12.18 15.70
CA VAL A 259 10.42 11.87 14.27
C VAL A 259 10.19 13.15 13.49
N ASN A 260 10.98 13.37 12.45
CA ASN A 260 10.86 14.54 11.57
C ASN A 260 10.49 14.18 10.13
N VAL A 261 10.59 12.91 9.74
CA VAL A 261 10.16 12.45 8.43
C VAL A 261 9.26 11.22 8.58
N VAL A 262 8.10 11.27 7.95
CA VAL A 262 7.16 10.15 7.88
C VAL A 262 6.89 9.81 6.43
N THR A 263 6.96 8.52 6.10
CA THR A 263 6.45 7.97 4.83
C THR A 263 5.20 7.13 5.08
N CYS A 264 4.24 7.19 4.17
CA CYS A 264 3.02 6.39 4.22
C CYS A 264 2.59 6.05 2.78
N ASN A 265 2.84 4.80 2.38
CA ASN A 265 2.73 4.42 0.99
C ASN A 265 1.68 3.34 0.77
N PHE A 266 0.60 3.66 0.03
CA PHE A 266 -0.49 2.74 -0.26
C PHE A 266 -1.17 2.19 1.01
N VAL A 267 -1.39 3.07 1.98
CA VAL A 267 -2.01 2.72 3.26
C VAL A 267 -3.34 3.43 3.44
N LEU A 268 -3.38 4.75 3.19
CA LEU A 268 -4.55 5.55 3.55
C LEU A 268 -5.77 5.26 2.68
N TYR A 269 -5.60 4.80 1.43
CA TYR A 269 -6.70 4.37 0.58
C TYR A 269 -7.57 3.25 1.20
N GLN A 270 -7.03 2.54 2.20
CA GLN A 270 -7.72 1.48 2.92
C GLN A 270 -8.83 2.01 3.83
N TYR A 271 -8.82 3.30 4.14
CA TYR A 271 -9.71 3.96 5.10
C TYR A 271 -10.59 5.00 4.43
N GLY A 272 -11.71 5.31 5.09
CA GLY A 272 -12.57 6.44 4.71
C GLY A 272 -11.89 7.79 4.96
N GLU A 273 -12.43 8.82 4.32
CA GLU A 273 -11.82 10.16 4.30
C GLU A 273 -11.61 10.79 5.68
N ASP A 274 -12.56 10.59 6.61
CA ASP A 274 -12.45 11.15 7.97
C ASP A 274 -11.24 10.57 8.72
N VAL A 275 -11.01 9.26 8.60
CA VAL A 275 -9.85 8.59 9.19
C VAL A 275 -8.55 9.07 8.55
N ARG A 276 -8.56 9.26 7.23
CA ARG A 276 -7.38 9.79 6.50
C ARG A 276 -7.02 11.19 6.98
N ARG A 277 -8.01 12.09 7.10
CA ARG A 277 -7.80 13.46 7.61
C ARG A 277 -7.29 13.47 9.04
N GLU A 278 -7.86 12.61 9.89
CA GLU A 278 -7.41 12.47 11.28
C GLU A 278 -5.95 12.02 11.37
N LEU A 279 -5.56 11.01 10.58
CA LEU A 279 -4.19 10.53 10.56
C LEU A 279 -3.21 11.61 10.09
N VAL A 280 -3.52 12.32 9.01
CA VAL A 280 -2.69 13.43 8.51
C VAL A 280 -2.51 14.48 9.61
N ARG A 281 -3.59 14.90 10.28
CA ARG A 281 -3.54 15.88 11.38
C ARG A 281 -2.69 15.39 12.55
N THR A 282 -2.86 14.14 12.96
CA THR A 282 -2.11 13.53 14.05
C THR A 282 -0.61 13.51 13.73
N VAL A 283 -0.25 13.05 12.54
CA VAL A 283 1.15 12.96 12.14
C VAL A 283 1.77 14.34 12.01
N THR A 284 1.17 15.24 11.21
CA THR A 284 1.76 16.56 10.97
C THR A 284 1.88 17.38 12.25
N GLY A 285 0.93 17.25 13.18
CA GLY A 285 0.94 17.96 14.46
C GLY A 285 1.99 17.44 15.47
N ALA A 286 2.54 16.24 15.26
CA ALA A 286 3.50 15.61 16.15
C ALA A 286 4.94 15.52 15.59
N LEU A 287 5.16 15.92 14.32
CA LEU A 287 6.49 15.92 13.72
C LEU A 287 7.41 16.95 14.35
N ASP A 288 8.66 16.56 14.58
CA ASP A 288 9.75 17.48 14.95
C ASP A 288 10.13 18.36 13.73
N ALA A 289 10.45 19.62 13.95
CA ALA A 289 10.77 20.55 12.85
C ALA A 289 12.26 20.50 12.46
N PRO A 290 12.58 20.66 11.17
CA PRO A 290 11.69 20.74 10.04
C PRO A 290 11.05 19.39 9.71
N GLY A 291 9.70 19.37 9.59
CA GLY A 291 8.91 18.16 9.47
C GLY A 291 8.43 17.88 8.03
N LEU A 292 8.42 16.61 7.63
CA LEU A 292 7.90 16.14 6.34
C LEU A 292 7.05 14.88 6.52
N LEU A 293 5.79 14.93 6.06
CA LEU A 293 4.99 13.73 5.81
C LEU A 293 4.86 13.55 4.31
N LEU A 294 5.24 12.37 3.81
CA LEU A 294 5.15 12.00 2.40
C LEU A 294 4.14 10.87 2.23
N LEU A 295 3.07 11.13 1.47
CA LEU A 295 2.01 10.18 1.19
C LEU A 295 2.02 9.78 -0.28
N MET A 296 1.88 8.47 -0.54
CA MET A 296 1.64 7.93 -1.88
C MET A 296 0.43 7.01 -1.83
N ASP A 297 -0.63 7.39 -2.54
CA ASP A 297 -1.86 6.60 -2.60
C ASP A 297 -2.38 6.47 -4.04
N PRO A 298 -3.14 5.40 -4.36
CA PRO A 298 -3.78 5.27 -5.66
C PRO A 298 -4.61 6.50 -5.99
N SER A 299 -4.52 6.96 -7.22
CA SER A 299 -5.33 8.08 -7.73
C SER A 299 -6.12 7.66 -8.96
N HIS A 300 -7.44 7.61 -8.81
CA HIS A 300 -8.35 7.34 -9.91
C HIS A 300 -8.42 8.47 -10.95
N ALA A 301 -7.94 9.67 -10.60
CA ALA A 301 -7.95 10.83 -11.50
C ALA A 301 -6.87 10.75 -12.58
N LEU A 302 -5.82 9.95 -12.39
CA LEU A 302 -4.60 10.00 -13.22
C LEU A 302 -4.49 8.92 -14.27
N ALA A 303 -4.95 7.79 -14.02
CA ALA A 303 -5.12 6.64 -14.89
C ALA A 303 -5.52 5.47 -14.00
N ARG A 304 -6.00 4.41 -14.60
CA ARG A 304 -6.57 3.26 -13.89
C ARG A 304 -5.60 2.55 -12.93
N GLN A 305 -4.33 2.89 -12.93
CA GLN A 305 -3.28 2.25 -12.12
C GLN A 305 -2.27 3.24 -11.54
N GLY A 306 -2.50 4.54 -11.66
CA GLY A 306 -1.59 5.56 -11.18
C GLY A 306 -1.71 5.84 -9.69
N CYS A 307 -0.73 6.59 -9.16
CA CYS A 307 -0.77 7.12 -7.81
C CYS A 307 -0.38 8.59 -7.78
N ALA A 308 -0.97 9.32 -6.82
CA ALA A 308 -0.61 10.67 -6.50
C ALA A 308 0.32 10.71 -5.29
N VAL A 309 1.26 11.63 -5.30
CA VAL A 309 2.23 11.83 -4.24
C VAL A 309 2.03 13.21 -3.64
N HIS A 310 1.71 13.22 -2.35
CA HIS A 310 1.49 14.44 -1.59
C HIS A 310 2.52 14.59 -0.48
N ALA A 311 2.94 15.81 -0.24
CA ALA A 311 3.78 16.17 0.89
C ALA A 311 3.04 17.14 1.81
N TYR A 312 3.31 17.03 3.11
CA TYR A 312 2.83 17.96 4.13
C TYR A 312 4.04 18.40 4.96
N ARG A 313 4.11 19.69 5.32
CA ARG A 313 5.26 20.26 5.97
C ARG A 313 4.92 21.03 7.22
N ASP A 314 5.81 20.97 8.19
CA ASP A 314 5.89 21.90 9.33
C ASP A 314 4.55 22.10 10.05
N GLY A 315 3.81 21.02 10.30
CA GLY A 315 2.51 21.04 10.99
C GLY A 315 1.31 21.40 10.10
N SER A 316 1.52 21.76 8.83
CA SER A 316 0.41 22.04 7.91
C SER A 316 -0.35 20.77 7.55
N THR A 317 -1.67 20.87 7.47
CA THR A 317 -2.57 19.85 6.91
C THR A 317 -2.95 20.13 5.45
N GLU A 318 -2.39 21.18 4.86
CA GLU A 318 -2.54 21.48 3.45
C GLU A 318 -1.60 20.60 2.62
N ALA A 319 -2.17 19.86 1.69
CA ALA A 319 -1.43 18.95 0.83
C ALA A 319 -0.71 19.71 -0.28
N LEU A 320 0.59 19.47 -0.42
CA LEU A 320 1.38 19.83 -1.58
C LEU A 320 1.36 18.66 -2.56
N HIS A 321 0.80 18.84 -3.75
CA HIS A 321 0.80 17.79 -4.79
C HIS A 321 2.12 17.83 -5.54
N ILE A 322 3.05 16.94 -5.19
CA ILE A 322 4.44 16.99 -5.67
C ILE A 322 4.73 16.14 -6.90
N ALA A 323 4.02 15.04 -7.08
CA ALA A 323 4.18 14.19 -8.27
C ALA A 323 2.98 13.29 -8.51
N ASP A 324 2.87 12.84 -9.76
CA ASP A 324 2.00 11.75 -10.20
C ASP A 324 2.84 10.65 -10.81
N VAL A 325 2.54 9.41 -10.49
CA VAL A 325 3.16 8.23 -11.09
C VAL A 325 2.12 7.46 -11.87
N SER A 326 2.37 7.19 -13.15
CA SER A 326 1.40 6.54 -14.05
C SER A 326 1.12 5.08 -13.73
N ASP A 327 1.98 4.43 -12.93
CA ASP A 327 1.87 3.03 -12.54
C ASP A 327 2.21 2.84 -11.05
N ALA A 328 1.29 2.24 -10.29
CA ALA A 328 1.45 1.94 -8.86
C ALA A 328 2.59 0.95 -8.55
N HIS A 329 3.13 0.25 -9.55
CA HIS A 329 4.34 -0.56 -9.42
C HIS A 329 5.63 0.24 -9.64
N PHE A 330 5.52 1.52 -9.95
CA PHE A 330 6.66 2.42 -10.21
C PHE A 330 7.49 1.98 -11.41
N MET A 331 6.81 1.68 -12.52
CA MET A 331 7.38 1.37 -13.82
C MET A 331 6.68 2.21 -14.88
N GLY A 332 7.07 3.46 -15.05
CA GLY A 332 6.40 4.33 -16.01
C GLY A 332 6.76 5.80 -15.86
N ASP A 333 5.82 6.65 -16.22
CA ASP A 333 6.04 8.09 -16.21
C ASP A 333 5.81 8.67 -14.83
N VAL A 334 6.69 9.59 -14.43
CA VAL A 334 6.55 10.43 -13.23
C VAL A 334 6.41 11.87 -13.68
N THR A 335 5.23 12.44 -13.46
CA THR A 335 5.00 13.87 -13.68
C THR A 335 5.27 14.62 -12.40
N VAL A 336 6.26 15.48 -12.41
CA VAL A 336 6.63 16.34 -11.27
C VAL A 336 5.82 17.63 -11.33
N HIS A 337 5.22 18.02 -10.21
CA HIS A 337 4.43 19.23 -10.07
C HIS A 337 5.22 20.39 -9.42
N PRO A 338 4.78 21.65 -9.60
CA PRO A 338 5.46 22.82 -9.04
C PRO A 338 5.68 22.77 -7.53
N ASP A 339 4.77 22.14 -6.79
CA ASP A 339 4.87 21.96 -5.34
C ASP A 339 6.11 21.13 -4.91
N MET A 340 6.68 20.33 -5.80
CA MET A 340 7.97 19.69 -5.57
C MET A 340 9.06 20.73 -5.24
N GLY A 341 9.03 21.90 -5.91
CA GLY A 341 9.94 23.00 -5.62
C GLY A 341 9.82 23.53 -4.19
N VAL A 342 8.64 23.43 -3.56
CA VAL A 342 8.45 23.81 -2.14
C VAL A 342 9.13 22.84 -1.19
N VAL A 343 9.17 21.55 -1.54
CA VAL A 343 9.74 20.48 -0.71
C VAL A 343 11.22 20.27 -0.97
N ALA A 344 11.59 20.13 -2.24
CA ALA A 344 12.92 19.68 -2.66
C ALA A 344 13.83 20.81 -3.25
N GLY A 345 13.30 22.04 -3.34
CA GLY A 345 14.00 23.18 -3.94
C GLY A 345 13.63 23.42 -5.41
N PRO A 346 13.81 24.66 -5.90
CA PRO A 346 13.42 25.03 -7.26
C PRO A 346 14.21 24.27 -8.34
N GLU A 347 15.37 23.75 -8.01
CA GLU A 347 16.22 22.95 -8.92
C GLU A 347 15.63 21.55 -9.17
N ALA A 348 14.80 21.06 -8.23
CA ALA A 348 14.14 19.75 -8.37
C ALA A 348 12.99 19.76 -9.38
N TYR A 349 12.61 20.95 -9.89
CA TYR A 349 11.50 21.11 -10.83
C TYR A 349 11.97 21.62 -12.22
N ARG A 350 13.19 22.09 -12.35
CA ARG A 350 13.77 22.56 -13.64
C ARG A 350 14.32 21.39 -14.46
#